data_f7746ad91cfcbf308ecc4cb2ac2a1f51
#
_entry.id   f7746ad91cfcbf308ecc4cb2ac2a1f51
#
_cell.length_a   1.000
_cell.length_b   1.000
_cell.length_c   1.000
_cell.angle_alpha   90.00
_cell.angle_beta   90.00
_cell.angle_gamma   90.00
#
_symmetry.space_group_name_H-M   'P 1'
#
loop_
_entity.id
_entity.type
_entity.pdbx_description
1 polymer ?
#
loop_
_entity_poly.entity_id
_entity_poly.type
_entity_poly.pdbx_seq_one_letter_code
_entity_poly.pdbx_strand_id
1 'polypeptide(L)'
;TSRYIINNKYVFHTYAYAIENYQCYSGALHEVCVMATLNDHPLVDFVAFMKMYSQIAYPLFIWSVWFYRKHILSEFSLLDFCSFVKLDQVSVYRPERSLENMSRRVRRKLQELEHRHPKAIGEIEAMKEEFAQLGVYPDNTYMFIQGHHIMDSVVMKLLTPVCNVLRREREAEIKELAEHDMQFHNELTSYQRRQLGVDIVLRMHTSYKESPHYKRLESDIRRFLKNID
;
A
#
# COMPACT_ATOMS: atom_id res chain seq x y z
N THR A 1 7.25 3.15 29.19
CA THR A 1 7.58 1.82 28.57
C THR A 1 8.10 1.99 27.14
N SER A 2 7.58 2.93 26.34
CA SER A 2 7.99 3.10 24.94
C SER A 2 9.43 3.58 24.76
N ARG A 3 9.93 4.51 25.59
CA ARG A 3 11.30 5.04 25.48
C ARG A 3 12.38 3.97 25.71
N TYR A 4 12.14 3.00 26.58
CA TYR A 4 13.07 1.90 26.85
C TYR A 4 13.24 0.98 25.64
N ILE A 5 12.14 0.72 24.92
CA ILE A 5 12.16 -0.11 23.71
C ILE A 5 12.86 0.64 22.55
N ILE A 6 12.53 1.93 22.36
CA ILE A 6 13.08 2.74 21.26
C ILE A 6 14.60 2.90 21.35
N ASN A 7 15.16 3.01 22.57
CA ASN A 7 16.60 3.20 22.79
C ASN A 7 17.36 1.89 23.03
N ASN A 8 16.73 0.74 22.88
CA ASN A 8 17.38 -0.54 23.10
C ASN A 8 18.17 -0.93 21.84
N LYS A 9 19.49 -1.17 22.00
CA LYS A 9 20.39 -1.51 20.88
C LYS A 9 20.05 -2.82 20.15
N TYR A 10 19.24 -3.68 20.76
CA TYR A 10 18.80 -4.95 20.19
C TYR A 10 17.41 -4.86 19.52
N VAL A 11 16.79 -3.68 19.47
CA VAL A 11 15.49 -3.46 18.85
C VAL A 11 15.65 -2.61 17.60
N PHE A 12 15.24 -3.15 16.46
CA PHE A 12 15.29 -2.47 15.16
C PHE A 12 13.90 -1.97 14.78
N HIS A 13 13.87 -0.78 14.18
CA HIS A 13 12.65 -0.22 13.62
C HIS A 13 12.41 -0.77 12.22
N THR A 14 11.18 -1.15 11.93
CA THR A 14 10.82 -1.66 10.60
C THR A 14 10.70 -0.57 9.53
N TYR A 15 10.64 0.72 9.91
CA TYR A 15 10.39 1.85 8.99
C TYR A 15 9.11 1.72 8.15
N ALA A 16 8.18 0.88 8.61
CA ALA A 16 6.84 0.67 8.10
C ALA A 16 5.94 0.25 9.25
N TYR A 17 4.62 0.34 9.09
CA TYR A 17 3.69 -0.04 10.14
C TYR A 17 3.74 -1.54 10.46
N ALA A 18 3.75 -2.38 9.43
CA ALA A 18 3.76 -3.84 9.54
C ALA A 18 4.38 -4.49 8.30
N ILE A 19 4.50 -5.83 8.29
CA ILE A 19 5.03 -6.59 7.15
C ILE A 19 4.18 -6.42 5.89
N GLU A 20 2.86 -6.30 6.02
CA GLU A 20 1.95 -6.09 4.91
C GLU A 20 2.25 -4.80 4.14
N ASN A 21 2.75 -3.75 4.81
CA ASN A 21 3.17 -2.53 4.12
C ASN A 21 4.35 -2.77 3.20
N TYR A 22 5.30 -3.63 3.58
CA TYR A 22 6.37 -4.07 2.68
C TYR A 22 5.83 -4.89 1.52
N GLN A 23 4.98 -5.89 1.79
CA GLN A 23 4.35 -6.70 0.75
C GLN A 23 3.55 -5.84 -0.25
N CYS A 24 3.01 -4.71 0.21
CA CYS A 24 2.29 -3.72 -0.59
C CYS A 24 3.19 -2.62 -1.18
N TYR A 25 4.52 -2.80 -1.19
CA TYR A 25 5.43 -1.81 -1.77
C TYR A 25 5.13 -1.57 -3.24
N SER A 26 4.80 -0.34 -3.59
CA SER A 26 4.29 0.03 -4.92
C SER A 26 5.23 -0.35 -6.07
N GLY A 27 6.55 -0.25 -5.86
CA GLY A 27 7.54 -0.63 -6.86
C GLY A 27 7.62 -2.13 -7.17
N ALA A 28 6.99 -2.99 -6.33
CA ALA A 28 6.96 -4.44 -6.53
C ALA A 28 5.61 -4.96 -7.08
N LEU A 29 4.57 -4.14 -7.11
CA LEU A 29 3.22 -4.60 -7.45
C LEU A 29 3.06 -5.07 -8.90
N HIS A 30 3.83 -4.50 -9.83
CA HIS A 30 3.85 -4.98 -11.21
C HIS A 30 4.37 -6.43 -11.27
N GLU A 31 5.47 -6.73 -10.58
CA GLU A 31 6.01 -8.09 -10.50
C GLU A 31 5.01 -9.08 -9.87
N VAL A 32 4.26 -8.65 -8.86
CA VAL A 32 3.15 -9.46 -8.31
C VAL A 32 2.13 -9.81 -9.39
N CYS A 33 1.75 -8.86 -10.26
CA CYS A 33 0.86 -9.14 -11.38
C CYS A 33 1.48 -10.13 -12.36
N VAL A 34 2.74 -9.95 -12.74
CA VAL A 34 3.46 -10.88 -13.64
C VAL A 34 3.50 -12.30 -13.07
N MET A 35 3.85 -12.45 -11.81
CA MET A 35 3.89 -13.76 -11.14
C MET A 35 2.51 -14.43 -11.05
N ALA A 36 1.45 -13.64 -10.83
CA ALA A 36 0.09 -14.17 -10.68
C ALA A 36 -0.60 -14.49 -12.02
N THR A 37 -0.17 -13.87 -13.12
CA THR A 37 -0.89 -13.93 -14.40
C THR A 37 -0.04 -14.43 -15.57
N LEU A 38 1.28 -14.49 -15.40
CA LEU A 38 2.23 -14.81 -16.48
C LEU A 38 2.09 -13.85 -17.69
N ASN A 39 1.73 -12.60 -17.42
CA ASN A 39 1.59 -11.52 -18.38
C ASN A 39 2.26 -10.26 -17.82
N ASP A 40 3.17 -9.65 -18.58
CA ASP A 40 3.98 -8.49 -18.17
C ASP A 40 3.47 -7.15 -18.71
N HIS A 41 2.30 -7.13 -19.34
CA HIS A 41 1.70 -5.91 -19.88
C HIS A 41 1.44 -4.87 -18.77
N PRO A 42 2.03 -3.65 -18.83
CA PRO A 42 1.89 -2.65 -17.79
C PRO A 42 0.57 -1.85 -17.93
N LEU A 43 -0.51 -2.32 -17.31
CA LEU A 43 -1.83 -1.68 -17.38
C LEU A 43 -1.97 -0.46 -16.46
N VAL A 44 -1.25 -0.44 -15.33
CA VAL A 44 -1.37 0.60 -14.31
C VAL A 44 0.00 0.98 -13.77
N ASP A 45 0.27 2.28 -13.65
CA ASP A 45 1.41 2.78 -12.88
C ASP A 45 1.08 2.72 -11.38
N PHE A 46 1.48 1.61 -10.74
CA PHE A 46 1.27 1.38 -9.31
C PHE A 46 2.01 2.39 -8.44
N VAL A 47 3.19 2.86 -8.87
CA VAL A 47 3.98 3.82 -8.11
C VAL A 47 3.26 5.17 -8.06
N ALA A 48 2.85 5.66 -9.22
CA ALA A 48 2.08 6.90 -9.30
C ALA A 48 0.75 6.80 -8.55
N PHE A 49 0.04 5.67 -8.68
CA PHE A 49 -1.23 5.45 -7.98
C PHE A 49 -1.07 5.48 -6.46
N MET A 50 -0.13 4.73 -5.90
CA MET A 50 0.10 4.65 -4.45
C MET A 50 0.66 5.96 -3.88
N LYS A 51 1.42 6.70 -4.68
CA LYS A 51 1.84 8.08 -4.34
C LYS A 51 0.63 9.00 -4.21
N MET A 52 -0.27 9.05 -5.21
CA MET A 52 -1.49 9.87 -5.16
C MET A 52 -2.40 9.45 -4.01
N TYR A 53 -2.58 8.13 -3.78
CA TYR A 53 -3.30 7.62 -2.63
C TYR A 53 -2.74 8.19 -1.32
N SER A 54 -1.42 8.12 -1.15
CA SER A 54 -0.71 8.59 0.05
C SER A 54 -0.90 10.09 0.27
N GLN A 55 -0.77 10.89 -0.79
CA GLN A 55 -0.95 12.35 -0.73
C GLN A 55 -2.36 12.73 -0.28
N ILE A 56 -3.39 12.00 -0.75
CA ILE A 56 -4.78 12.23 -0.34
C ILE A 56 -4.99 11.81 1.13
N ALA A 57 -4.42 10.67 1.54
CA ALA A 57 -4.59 10.15 2.89
C ALA A 57 -3.81 10.93 3.95
N TYR A 58 -2.67 11.52 3.60
CA TYR A 58 -1.71 12.14 4.52
C TYR A 58 -2.32 13.17 5.49
N PRO A 59 -3.09 14.16 5.05
CA PRO A 59 -3.64 15.15 6.00
C PRO A 59 -4.51 14.48 7.07
N LEU A 60 -5.37 13.55 6.68
CA LEU A 60 -6.26 12.85 7.60
C LEU A 60 -5.49 11.85 8.49
N PHE A 61 -4.38 11.27 8.00
CA PHE A 61 -3.46 10.45 8.78
C PHE A 61 -2.86 11.26 9.93
N ILE A 62 -2.37 12.49 9.68
CA ILE A 62 -1.85 13.37 10.73
C ILE A 62 -2.91 13.64 11.79
N TRP A 63 -4.16 13.95 11.40
CA TRP A 63 -5.27 14.09 12.32
C TRP A 63 -5.51 12.84 13.15
N SER A 64 -5.49 11.65 12.56
CA SER A 64 -5.71 10.40 13.30
C SER A 64 -4.63 10.17 14.37
N VAL A 65 -3.36 10.51 14.08
CA VAL A 65 -2.28 10.43 15.06
C VAL A 65 -2.41 11.51 16.12
N TRP A 66 -2.89 12.70 15.79
CA TRP A 66 -3.17 13.76 16.78
C TRP A 66 -4.23 13.30 17.78
N PHE A 67 -5.35 12.75 17.34
CA PHE A 67 -6.39 12.18 18.21
C PHE A 67 -5.84 11.06 19.09
N TYR A 68 -5.01 10.18 18.53
CA TYR A 68 -4.34 9.13 19.29
C TYR A 68 -3.42 9.71 20.41
N ARG A 69 -2.60 10.71 20.08
CA ARG A 69 -1.70 11.37 21.05
C ARG A 69 -2.43 12.12 22.16
N LYS A 70 -3.60 12.67 21.84
CA LYS A 70 -4.47 13.37 22.81
C LYS A 70 -5.33 12.42 23.66
N HIS A 71 -5.33 11.11 23.37
CA HIS A 71 -6.19 10.12 24.02
C HIS A 71 -7.69 10.38 23.90
N ILE A 72 -8.13 10.98 22.77
CA ILE A 72 -9.54 11.28 22.47
C ILE A 72 -10.05 10.46 21.29
N LEU A 73 -9.73 9.17 21.26
CA LEU A 73 -10.10 8.23 20.19
C LEU A 73 -11.61 8.04 20.01
N SER A 74 -12.43 8.43 21.00
CA SER A 74 -13.89 8.42 20.90
C SER A 74 -14.43 9.41 19.84
N GLU A 75 -13.66 10.44 19.48
CA GLU A 75 -14.05 11.43 18.47
C GLU A 75 -13.60 11.05 17.06
N PHE A 76 -12.43 10.44 16.95
CA PHE A 76 -11.89 9.96 15.68
C PHE A 76 -10.88 8.83 15.93
N SER A 77 -11.32 7.61 15.68
CA SER A 77 -10.52 6.40 15.88
C SER A 77 -9.72 6.03 14.64
N LEU A 78 -8.82 5.06 14.79
CA LEU A 78 -8.12 4.45 13.64
C LEU A 78 -9.08 3.76 12.66
N LEU A 79 -10.16 3.16 13.17
CA LEU A 79 -11.20 2.54 12.33
C LEU A 79 -11.95 3.59 11.50
N ASP A 80 -12.26 4.75 12.12
CA ASP A 80 -12.85 5.87 11.39
C ASP A 80 -11.93 6.34 10.27
N PHE A 81 -10.65 6.60 10.58
CA PHE A 81 -9.65 6.95 9.58
C PHE A 81 -9.63 5.94 8.42
N CYS A 82 -9.51 4.64 8.71
CA CYS A 82 -9.49 3.59 7.71
C CYS A 82 -10.75 3.59 6.83
N SER A 83 -11.92 3.91 7.40
CA SER A 83 -13.18 3.99 6.66
C SER A 83 -13.19 5.09 5.59
N PHE A 84 -12.49 6.21 5.85
CA PHE A 84 -12.39 7.34 4.92
C PHE A 84 -11.38 7.10 3.80
N VAL A 85 -10.30 6.34 4.07
CA VAL A 85 -9.19 6.13 3.11
C VAL A 85 -9.26 4.80 2.37
N LYS A 86 -10.28 3.98 2.58
CA LYS A 86 -10.52 2.77 1.78
C LYS A 86 -10.88 3.14 0.34
N LEU A 87 -10.51 2.30 -0.60
CA LEU A 87 -10.95 2.41 -1.98
C LEU A 87 -12.30 1.71 -2.18
N ASP A 88 -13.10 2.30 -3.04
CA ASP A 88 -14.29 1.67 -3.59
C ASP A 88 -13.86 0.68 -4.70
N GLN A 89 -14.77 0.31 -5.60
CA GLN A 89 -14.42 -0.50 -6.75
C GLN A 89 -13.47 0.28 -7.70
N VAL A 90 -12.34 -0.33 -8.06
CA VAL A 90 -11.34 0.28 -8.94
C VAL A 90 -11.54 -0.22 -10.38
N SER A 91 -11.66 0.72 -11.32
CA SER A 91 -11.63 0.43 -12.75
C SER A 91 -10.19 0.44 -13.25
N VAL A 92 -9.76 -0.60 -13.95
CA VAL A 92 -8.40 -0.70 -14.52
C VAL A 92 -8.12 0.42 -15.52
N TYR A 93 -9.12 0.83 -16.30
CA TYR A 93 -8.97 1.86 -17.33
C TYR A 93 -9.06 3.29 -16.81
N ARG A 94 -9.53 3.49 -15.57
CA ARG A 94 -9.64 4.79 -14.89
C ARG A 94 -9.44 4.61 -13.39
N PRO A 95 -8.27 4.14 -12.93
CA PRO A 95 -8.03 3.87 -11.52
C PRO A 95 -8.10 5.14 -10.66
N GLU A 96 -7.75 6.30 -11.21
CA GLU A 96 -7.80 7.61 -10.56
C GLU A 96 -9.20 8.00 -10.07
N ARG A 97 -10.27 7.50 -10.69
CA ARG A 97 -11.65 7.80 -10.28
C ARG A 97 -11.95 7.32 -8.85
N SER A 98 -11.36 6.20 -8.42
CA SER A 98 -11.49 5.72 -7.05
C SER A 98 -10.78 6.66 -6.06
N LEU A 99 -9.65 7.25 -6.46
CA LEU A 99 -8.92 8.25 -5.69
C LEU A 99 -9.67 9.57 -5.59
N GLU A 100 -10.36 10.00 -6.65
CA GLU A 100 -11.23 11.19 -6.61
C GLU A 100 -12.38 11.02 -5.61
N ASN A 101 -13.02 9.84 -5.57
CA ASN A 101 -14.06 9.52 -4.61
C ASN A 101 -13.52 9.56 -3.16
N MET A 102 -12.35 8.94 -2.94
CA MET A 102 -11.66 8.98 -1.66
C MET A 102 -11.30 10.42 -1.26
N SER A 103 -10.73 11.20 -2.18
CA SER A 103 -10.36 12.60 -1.96
C SER A 103 -11.55 13.46 -1.50
N ARG A 104 -12.73 13.26 -2.11
CA ARG A 104 -13.95 13.97 -1.69
C ARG A 104 -14.37 13.61 -0.27
N ARG A 105 -14.29 12.33 0.13
CA ARG A 105 -14.59 11.87 1.49
C ARG A 105 -13.60 12.45 2.50
N VAL A 106 -12.31 12.34 2.20
CA VAL A 106 -11.23 12.85 3.06
C VAL A 106 -11.35 14.36 3.25
N ARG A 107 -11.52 15.12 2.17
CA ARG A 107 -11.65 16.59 2.22
C ARG A 107 -12.83 17.03 3.10
N ARG A 108 -13.99 16.39 2.95
CA ARG A 108 -15.16 16.67 3.78
C ARG A 108 -14.88 16.43 5.26
N LYS A 109 -14.20 15.32 5.57
CA LYS A 109 -13.86 14.99 6.95
C LYS A 109 -12.82 15.95 7.53
N LEU A 110 -11.84 16.38 6.75
CA LEU A 110 -10.86 17.38 7.17
C LEU A 110 -11.54 18.71 7.53
N GLN A 111 -12.43 19.20 6.69
CA GLN A 111 -13.20 20.43 6.96
C GLN A 111 -14.02 20.33 8.25
N GLU A 112 -14.64 19.16 8.51
CA GLU A 112 -15.35 18.89 9.76
C GLU A 112 -14.42 18.95 10.97
N LEU A 113 -13.25 18.29 10.90
CA LEU A 113 -12.29 18.25 12.00
C LEU A 113 -11.67 19.63 12.27
N GLU A 114 -11.29 20.36 11.24
CA GLU A 114 -10.77 21.73 11.35
C GLU A 114 -11.79 22.69 11.98
N HIS A 115 -13.07 22.54 11.62
CA HIS A 115 -14.13 23.33 12.21
C HIS A 115 -14.36 23.00 13.69
N ARG A 116 -14.31 21.72 14.08
CA ARG A 116 -14.50 21.28 15.47
C ARG A 116 -13.29 21.59 16.35
N HIS A 117 -12.09 21.54 15.79
CA HIS A 117 -10.83 21.67 16.54
C HIS A 117 -9.92 22.78 15.96
N PRO A 118 -10.38 24.05 15.87
CA PRO A 118 -9.61 25.13 15.23
C PRO A 118 -8.27 25.39 15.94
N LYS A 119 -8.20 25.12 17.25
CA LYS A 119 -6.96 25.26 18.03
C LYS A 119 -5.91 24.19 17.76
N ALA A 120 -6.31 23.07 17.17
CA ALA A 120 -5.41 21.97 16.82
C ALA A 120 -4.55 22.25 15.56
N ILE A 121 -4.95 23.21 14.72
CA ILE A 121 -4.31 23.46 13.42
C ILE A 121 -2.79 23.71 13.58
N GLY A 122 -2.39 24.54 14.54
CA GLY A 122 -0.96 24.78 14.80
C GLY A 122 -0.19 23.52 15.26
N GLU A 123 -0.82 22.65 16.06
CA GLU A 123 -0.21 21.38 16.47
C GLU A 123 -0.13 20.40 15.29
N ILE A 124 -1.13 20.39 14.40
CA ILE A 124 -1.14 19.57 13.19
C ILE A 124 0.02 19.96 12.25
N GLU A 125 0.26 21.26 12.05
CA GLU A 125 1.38 21.73 11.22
C GLU A 125 2.74 21.34 11.85
N ALA A 126 2.92 21.53 13.16
CA ALA A 126 4.13 21.10 13.85
C ALA A 126 4.36 19.57 13.75
N MET A 127 3.28 18.77 13.78
CA MET A 127 3.39 17.32 13.59
C MET A 127 3.80 16.95 12.17
N LYS A 128 3.42 17.70 11.15
CA LYS A 128 3.88 17.45 9.76
C LYS A 128 5.40 17.61 9.66
N GLU A 129 5.94 18.65 10.30
CA GLU A 129 7.40 18.87 10.35
C GLU A 129 8.12 17.75 11.12
N GLU A 130 7.58 17.33 12.28
CA GLU A 130 8.10 16.20 13.04
C GLU A 130 8.12 14.92 12.22
N PHE A 131 7.03 14.63 11.50
CA PHE A 131 6.94 13.42 10.69
C PHE A 131 7.86 13.44 9.48
N ALA A 132 8.07 14.60 8.86
CA ALA A 132 9.06 14.75 7.79
C ALA A 132 10.49 14.40 8.29
N GLN A 133 10.85 14.81 9.51
CA GLN A 133 12.13 14.45 10.13
C GLN A 133 12.24 12.93 10.41
N LEU A 134 11.13 12.25 10.63
CA LEU A 134 11.07 10.80 10.80
C LEU A 134 11.02 10.03 9.47
N GLY A 135 10.95 10.73 8.33
CA GLY A 135 10.88 10.12 6.99
C GLY A 135 9.46 9.79 6.54
N VAL A 136 8.43 10.32 7.22
CA VAL A 136 7.01 10.17 6.83
C VAL A 136 6.61 11.39 6.01
N TYR A 137 6.37 11.18 4.73
CA TYR A 137 6.01 12.21 3.77
C TYR A 137 4.64 11.94 3.13
N PRO A 138 4.02 12.94 2.51
CA PRO A 138 2.79 12.72 1.74
C PRO A 138 2.89 11.58 0.74
N ASP A 139 4.03 11.41 0.08
CA ASP A 139 4.23 10.43 -0.99
C ASP A 139 4.35 8.97 -0.50
N ASN A 140 4.69 8.76 0.77
CA ASN A 140 4.94 7.41 1.33
C ASN A 140 4.01 7.04 2.50
N THR A 141 2.98 7.82 2.75
CA THR A 141 2.09 7.64 3.91
C THR A 141 1.49 6.23 3.99
N TYR A 142 1.22 5.57 2.86
CA TYR A 142 0.67 4.22 2.84
C TYR A 142 1.56 3.20 3.59
N MET A 143 2.87 3.46 3.69
CA MET A 143 3.79 2.61 4.46
C MET A 143 3.56 2.66 5.97
N PHE A 144 2.88 3.68 6.47
CA PHE A 144 2.63 3.94 7.90
C PHE A 144 1.17 3.78 8.32
N ILE A 145 0.28 3.51 7.38
CA ILE A 145 -1.12 3.14 7.65
C ILE A 145 -1.17 1.65 8.00
N GLN A 146 -2.16 1.25 8.78
CA GLN A 146 -2.38 -0.12 9.21
C GLN A 146 -2.27 -1.12 8.03
N GLY A 147 -1.32 -2.08 8.13
CA GLY A 147 -0.88 -2.89 7.00
C GLY A 147 -1.99 -3.72 6.37
N HIS A 148 -2.79 -4.44 7.16
CA HIS A 148 -3.90 -5.22 6.62
C HIS A 148 -4.96 -4.32 5.94
N HIS A 149 -5.19 -3.09 6.44
CA HIS A 149 -6.09 -2.15 5.76
C HIS A 149 -5.54 -1.77 4.37
N ILE A 150 -4.23 -1.45 4.27
CA ILE A 150 -3.58 -1.16 2.98
C ILE A 150 -3.68 -2.36 2.05
N MET A 151 -3.40 -3.56 2.55
CA MET A 151 -3.47 -4.78 1.74
C MET A 151 -4.87 -5.04 1.22
N ASP A 152 -5.87 -5.11 2.10
CA ASP A 152 -7.21 -5.61 1.75
C ASP A 152 -8.11 -4.52 1.13
N SER A 153 -8.00 -3.28 1.62
CA SER A 153 -8.90 -2.18 1.24
C SER A 153 -8.34 -1.25 0.18
N VAL A 154 -7.06 -1.41 -0.20
CA VAL A 154 -6.38 -0.58 -1.20
C VAL A 154 -5.72 -1.45 -2.27
N VAL A 155 -4.68 -2.19 -1.91
CA VAL A 155 -3.85 -2.91 -2.89
C VAL A 155 -4.61 -4.05 -3.55
N MET A 156 -5.31 -4.90 -2.79
CA MET A 156 -6.11 -5.98 -3.38
C MET A 156 -7.28 -5.45 -4.23
N LYS A 157 -7.85 -4.28 -3.88
CA LYS A 157 -8.88 -3.61 -4.70
C LYS A 157 -8.35 -3.13 -6.04
N LEU A 158 -7.06 -2.85 -6.13
CA LEU A 158 -6.37 -2.46 -7.35
C LEU A 158 -5.84 -3.67 -8.14
N LEU A 159 -5.13 -4.60 -7.48
CA LEU A 159 -4.49 -5.75 -8.13
C LEU A 159 -5.49 -6.75 -8.72
N THR A 160 -6.57 -7.06 -7.99
CA THR A 160 -7.53 -8.07 -8.45
C THR A 160 -8.12 -7.76 -9.82
N PRO A 161 -8.68 -6.56 -10.09
CA PRO A 161 -9.18 -6.23 -11.42
C PRO A 161 -8.08 -6.15 -12.48
N VAL A 162 -6.88 -5.66 -12.14
CA VAL A 162 -5.73 -5.63 -13.06
C VAL A 162 -5.34 -7.05 -13.48
N CYS A 163 -5.14 -7.95 -12.53
CA CYS A 163 -4.80 -9.35 -12.83
C CYS A 163 -5.91 -10.06 -13.64
N ASN A 164 -7.18 -9.73 -13.41
CA ASN A 164 -8.27 -10.29 -14.19
C ASN A 164 -8.24 -9.84 -15.66
N VAL A 165 -7.86 -8.59 -15.94
CA VAL A 165 -7.66 -8.11 -17.31
C VAL A 165 -6.46 -8.81 -17.94
N LEU A 166 -5.32 -8.85 -17.25
CA LEU A 166 -4.09 -9.49 -17.74
C LEU A 166 -4.30 -10.98 -18.08
N ARG A 167 -5.08 -11.71 -17.27
CA ARG A 167 -5.43 -13.10 -17.55
C ARG A 167 -6.24 -13.23 -18.83
N ARG A 168 -7.26 -12.37 -19.03
CA ARG A 168 -8.08 -12.38 -20.24
C ARG A 168 -7.26 -12.05 -21.49
N GLU A 169 -6.36 -11.10 -21.41
CA GLU A 169 -5.44 -10.79 -22.51
C GLU A 169 -4.58 -12.01 -22.88
N ARG A 170 -4.02 -12.70 -21.88
CA ARG A 170 -3.22 -13.89 -22.12
C ARG A 170 -4.03 -15.06 -22.67
N GLU A 171 -5.25 -15.28 -22.19
CA GLU A 171 -6.18 -16.27 -22.73
C GLU A 171 -6.57 -15.95 -24.19
N ALA A 172 -6.77 -14.68 -24.54
CA ALA A 172 -7.04 -14.24 -25.91
C ALA A 172 -5.83 -14.49 -26.83
N GLU A 173 -4.62 -14.18 -26.35
CA GLU A 173 -3.38 -14.45 -27.08
C GLU A 173 -3.19 -15.96 -27.36
N ILE A 174 -3.41 -16.82 -26.35
CA ILE A 174 -3.36 -18.26 -26.51
C ILE A 174 -4.36 -18.73 -27.59
N LYS A 175 -5.56 -18.13 -27.61
CA LYS A 175 -6.58 -18.46 -28.62
C LYS A 175 -6.16 -18.04 -30.03
N GLU A 176 -5.55 -16.86 -30.15
CA GLU A 176 -5.09 -16.33 -31.44
C GLU A 176 -3.94 -17.13 -32.03
N LEU A 177 -3.02 -17.62 -31.16
CA LEU A 177 -1.85 -18.37 -31.59
C LEU A 177 -2.12 -19.86 -31.85
N ALA A 178 -3.26 -20.41 -31.40
CA ALA A 178 -3.58 -21.82 -31.55
C ALA A 178 -3.99 -22.13 -32.99
N GLU A 179 -3.36 -23.15 -33.59
CA GLU A 179 -3.65 -23.61 -34.99
C GLU A 179 -4.95 -24.41 -35.07
N HIS A 180 -5.37 -25.05 -33.97
CA HIS A 180 -6.60 -25.85 -33.88
C HIS A 180 -7.13 -25.97 -32.45
N ASP A 181 -8.40 -26.34 -32.29
CA ASP A 181 -9.11 -26.38 -31.02
C ASP A 181 -8.42 -27.23 -29.93
N MET A 182 -7.83 -28.36 -30.29
CA MET A 182 -7.16 -29.25 -29.33
C MET A 182 -5.91 -28.56 -28.74
N GLN A 183 -5.13 -27.87 -29.58
CA GLN A 183 -3.98 -27.10 -29.13
C GLN A 183 -4.44 -25.97 -28.19
N PHE A 184 -5.45 -25.20 -28.58
CA PHE A 184 -6.03 -24.17 -27.73
C PHE A 184 -6.40 -24.71 -26.35
N HIS A 185 -7.17 -25.79 -26.28
CA HIS A 185 -7.61 -26.36 -25.00
C HIS A 185 -6.43 -26.85 -24.14
N ASN A 186 -5.41 -27.45 -24.73
CA ASN A 186 -4.23 -27.92 -24.02
C ASN A 186 -3.41 -26.76 -23.46
N GLU A 187 -3.15 -25.73 -24.23
CA GLU A 187 -2.38 -24.58 -23.82
C GLU A 187 -3.14 -23.74 -22.77
N LEU A 188 -4.45 -23.53 -22.97
CA LEU A 188 -5.29 -22.85 -21.98
C LEU A 188 -5.30 -23.58 -20.63
N THR A 189 -5.48 -24.91 -20.66
CA THR A 189 -5.46 -25.74 -19.43
C THR A 189 -4.09 -25.66 -18.76
N SER A 190 -3.01 -25.72 -19.51
CA SER A 190 -1.64 -25.59 -19.00
C SER A 190 -1.41 -24.22 -18.38
N TYR A 191 -1.88 -23.16 -19.02
CA TYR A 191 -1.81 -21.79 -18.50
C TYR A 191 -2.58 -21.64 -17.19
N GLN A 192 -3.83 -22.07 -17.14
CA GLN A 192 -4.69 -21.97 -15.96
C GLN A 192 -4.14 -22.72 -14.75
N ARG A 193 -3.49 -23.89 -14.96
CA ARG A 193 -2.83 -24.65 -13.89
C ARG A 193 -1.62 -23.95 -13.28
N ARG A 194 -0.98 -23.07 -14.03
CA ARG A 194 0.21 -22.31 -13.56
C ARG A 194 -0.15 -20.99 -12.89
N GLN A 195 -1.41 -20.54 -13.00
CA GLN A 195 -1.85 -19.30 -12.34
C GLN A 195 -1.84 -19.46 -10.82
N LEU A 196 -1.41 -18.40 -10.15
CA LEU A 196 -1.46 -18.32 -8.69
C LEU A 196 -2.52 -17.30 -8.25
N GLY A 197 -3.06 -17.48 -7.07
CA GLY A 197 -3.92 -16.47 -6.43
C GLY A 197 -3.15 -15.17 -6.19
N VAL A 198 -3.75 -14.04 -6.53
CA VAL A 198 -3.10 -12.71 -6.37
C VAL A 198 -2.73 -12.45 -4.91
N ASP A 199 -3.60 -12.83 -3.99
CA ASP A 199 -3.40 -12.72 -2.54
C ASP A 199 -2.23 -13.60 -2.06
N ILE A 200 -2.09 -14.80 -2.61
CA ILE A 200 -0.98 -15.72 -2.31
C ILE A 200 0.34 -15.09 -2.77
N VAL A 201 0.39 -14.64 -4.03
CA VAL A 201 1.61 -14.02 -4.60
C VAL A 201 1.99 -12.77 -3.82
N LEU A 202 1.02 -11.89 -3.53
CA LEU A 202 1.23 -10.65 -2.77
C LEU A 202 1.83 -10.91 -1.38
N ARG A 203 1.46 -12.01 -0.72
CA ARG A 203 1.99 -12.37 0.60
C ARG A 203 3.32 -13.11 0.54
N MET A 204 3.65 -13.74 -0.58
CA MET A 204 4.83 -14.61 -0.71
C MET A 204 6.01 -13.96 -1.44
N HIS A 205 5.77 -12.92 -2.27
CA HIS A 205 6.85 -12.30 -3.02
C HIS A 205 7.87 -11.61 -2.09
N THR A 206 9.08 -11.45 -2.59
CA THR A 206 10.19 -10.83 -1.83
C THR A 206 10.75 -9.58 -2.48
N SER A 207 10.17 -9.13 -3.58
CA SER A 207 10.62 -7.96 -4.37
C SER A 207 10.53 -6.65 -3.59
N TYR A 208 9.76 -6.61 -2.49
CA TYR A 208 9.73 -5.50 -1.55
C TYR A 208 11.08 -5.24 -0.87
N LYS A 209 12.01 -6.20 -0.89
CA LYS A 209 13.37 -6.01 -0.35
C LYS A 209 14.13 -4.88 -1.05
N GLU A 210 13.72 -4.53 -2.27
CA GLU A 210 14.25 -3.38 -3.01
C GLU A 210 13.72 -2.03 -2.48
N SER A 211 12.71 -2.02 -1.61
CA SER A 211 12.17 -0.78 -1.04
C SER A 211 13.23 -0.03 -0.19
N PRO A 212 13.26 1.31 -0.24
CA PRO A 212 14.17 2.10 0.58
C PRO A 212 14.04 1.82 2.08
N HIS A 213 12.81 1.56 2.55
CA HIS A 213 12.50 1.25 3.95
C HIS A 213 13.12 -0.09 4.38
N TYR A 214 13.03 -1.12 3.53
CA TYR A 214 13.64 -2.41 3.83
C TYR A 214 15.18 -2.33 3.78
N LYS A 215 15.74 -1.67 2.77
CA LYS A 215 17.20 -1.46 2.67
C LYS A 215 17.76 -0.71 3.88
N ARG A 216 17.00 0.24 4.42
CA ARG A 216 17.38 0.93 5.67
C ARG A 216 17.40 -0.03 6.86
N LEU A 217 16.38 -0.83 7.04
CA LEU A 217 16.33 -1.86 8.08
C LEU A 217 17.50 -2.85 7.95
N GLU A 218 17.76 -3.34 6.74
CA GLU A 218 18.89 -4.24 6.48
C GLU A 218 20.25 -3.59 6.79
N SER A 219 20.41 -2.31 6.44
CA SER A 219 21.63 -1.54 6.77
C SER A 219 21.84 -1.42 8.27
N ASP A 220 20.78 -1.17 9.05
CA ASP A 220 20.87 -1.04 10.50
C ASP A 220 21.26 -2.38 11.14
N ILE A 221 20.67 -3.48 10.68
CA ILE A 221 21.02 -4.83 11.15
C ILE A 221 22.48 -5.16 10.82
N ARG A 222 22.92 -4.91 9.59
CA ARG A 222 24.32 -5.15 9.17
C ARG A 222 25.32 -4.31 9.99
N ARG A 223 24.98 -3.05 10.29
CA ARG A 223 25.80 -2.18 11.14
C ARG A 223 25.91 -2.71 12.57
N PHE A 224 24.82 -3.19 13.10
CA PHE A 224 24.78 -3.80 14.43
C PHE A 224 25.67 -5.05 14.50
N LEU A 225 25.55 -5.95 13.55
CA LEU A 225 26.35 -7.19 13.49
C LEU A 225 27.86 -6.91 13.45
N LYS A 226 28.30 -5.91 12.66
CA LYS A 226 29.73 -5.50 12.60
C LYS A 226 30.27 -4.90 13.91
N ASN A 227 29.41 -4.47 14.82
CA ASN A 227 29.81 -3.88 16.10
C ASN A 227 29.74 -4.91 17.25
N ILE A 228 29.38 -6.15 16.97
CA ILE A 228 29.38 -7.26 17.96
C ILE A 228 30.69 -8.06 17.89
N ASP A 229 31.30 -8.11 16.68
CA ASP A 229 32.61 -8.72 16.44
C ASP A 229 33.73 -7.76 16.94
#